data_f24f6a4a329aeed30c96e63547d1c3d0
#
_entry.id   f24f6a4a329aeed30c96e63547d1c3d0
#
_cell.length_a   1.000
_cell.length_b   1.000
_cell.length_c   1.000
_cell.angle_alpha   90.00
_cell.angle_beta   90.00
_cell.angle_gamma   90.00
#
_symmetry.space_group_name_H-M   'P 1'
#
loop_
_entity.id
_entity.type
_entity.pdbx_description
1 polymer ?
#
loop_
_entity_poly.entity_id
_entity_poly.type
_entity_poly.pdbx_seq_one_letter_code
_entity_poly.pdbx_strand_id
1 'polypeptide(L)'
;MYYKEHAPGSSPTSALDFPQILVFAIILLEHMSWLHGVCNENPLSTIIRRLGLTLYRTSGDDSILYDHDLESYALYDINGRQVSQSTVIEAGDVFKKILEETDKVRNQQNNDISVKEAISIVLDRNPDLRQRGLAHEVLQWYICRMEAWFAADADMISLKAWDQASFCIFLEKDFFKDVTLHTEKVLSGGHGLMVQGYDPVIKALSRDIDIRLNHRVKRVINGFNKVVITVEDGTNFVADAAIITVPLGILKANLIEFEPKLPEWKQSAISDLGVGNENKIALKFDHVFWPNVEFLGIVAPTSYSCGYFLNLHKATGHPVLVYMAAGALAYDLEKLSDEAAANFVMLQLKRMFPDATEPVQYLVSHWGTDPNILGCYSYDAVGNSEDIYDRLRASVGNLFFGGEAVSVDHQGSVHGAYSAGIMAAENCQMHLMQRLGTLERIPVACREELVESMVPLQISRL
;
A
#
# COMPACT_ATOMS: atom_id res chain seq x y z
N MET A 1 -7.90 -8.58 11.12
CA MET A 1 -8.79 -7.82 12.02
C MET A 1 -8.70 -8.43 13.41
N TYR A 2 -7.90 -7.86 14.31
CA TYR A 2 -7.79 -8.30 15.70
C TYR A 2 -8.61 -7.35 16.59
N TYR A 3 -9.75 -7.81 17.10
CA TYR A 3 -10.33 -7.27 18.31
C TYR A 3 -9.73 -8.07 19.48
N LYS A 4 -8.91 -7.42 20.32
CA LYS A 4 -8.60 -7.95 21.65
C LYS A 4 -9.82 -7.71 22.54
N GLU A 5 -10.60 -8.74 22.81
CA GLU A 5 -11.55 -8.72 23.93
C GLU A 5 -10.75 -8.67 25.23
N HIS A 6 -10.98 -7.63 26.03
CA HIS A 6 -10.48 -7.56 27.39
C HIS A 6 -11.22 -8.58 28.24
N ALA A 7 -10.46 -9.42 28.94
CA ALA A 7 -10.99 -10.32 29.96
C ALA A 7 -11.76 -9.50 31.02
N PRO A 8 -12.91 -10.00 31.51
CA PRO A 8 -13.68 -9.32 32.57
C PRO A 8 -12.95 -9.46 33.92
N GLY A 9 -12.42 -8.35 34.42
CA GLY A 9 -11.87 -8.35 35.76
C GLY A 9 -10.82 -7.33 36.15
N SER A 10 -10.60 -6.26 35.40
CA SER A 10 -9.76 -5.14 35.86
C SER A 10 -10.58 -3.87 36.00
N SER A 11 -10.60 -3.31 37.21
CA SER A 11 -11.22 -2.03 37.55
C SER A 11 -10.63 -0.88 36.72
N PRO A 12 -11.43 0.15 36.36
CA PRO A 12 -10.97 1.24 35.50
C PRO A 12 -10.11 2.22 36.28
N THR A 13 -8.83 2.22 36.01
CA THR A 13 -7.96 3.32 36.41
C THR A 13 -7.74 4.23 35.20
N SER A 14 -8.21 5.47 35.33
CA SER A 14 -8.08 6.64 34.46
C SER A 14 -8.72 6.51 33.07
N ALA A 15 -9.77 7.29 32.86
CA ALA A 15 -10.41 7.53 31.58
C ALA A 15 -9.42 8.15 30.59
N LEU A 16 -8.74 7.30 29.80
CA LEU A 16 -8.16 7.73 28.54
C LEU A 16 -9.31 7.92 27.57
N ASP A 17 -9.43 9.13 27.02
CA ASP A 17 -10.45 9.51 26.05
C ASP A 17 -10.50 8.48 24.90
N PHE A 18 -11.54 7.67 24.87
CA PHE A 18 -11.79 6.61 23.89
C PHE A 18 -11.60 7.04 22.43
N PRO A 19 -11.93 8.29 22.00
CA PRO A 19 -11.65 8.78 20.66
C PRO A 19 -10.17 8.87 20.31
N GLN A 20 -9.29 9.18 21.26
CA GLN A 20 -7.86 9.35 21.00
C GLN A 20 -7.14 8.03 20.79
N ILE A 21 -7.52 6.98 21.50
CA ILE A 21 -6.99 5.62 21.31
C ILE A 21 -7.46 5.06 19.96
N LEU A 22 -8.72 5.33 19.59
CA LEU A 22 -9.27 4.88 18.31
C LEU A 22 -8.57 5.50 17.11
N VAL A 23 -8.32 6.81 17.13
CA VAL A 23 -7.57 7.52 16.05
C VAL A 23 -6.14 6.97 15.94
N PHE A 24 -5.48 6.72 17.06
CA PHE A 24 -4.12 6.22 17.07
C PHE A 24 -4.03 4.75 16.59
N ALA A 25 -4.97 3.90 16.98
CA ALA A 25 -5.05 2.51 16.53
C ALA A 25 -5.45 2.38 15.05
N ILE A 26 -6.39 3.20 14.56
CA ILE A 26 -6.86 3.19 13.17
C ILE A 26 -5.71 3.52 12.20
N ILE A 27 -4.85 4.48 12.54
CA ILE A 27 -3.75 4.93 11.68
C ILE A 27 -2.69 3.83 11.45
N LEU A 28 -2.50 2.92 12.42
CA LEU A 28 -1.48 1.87 12.32
C LEU A 28 -2.02 0.50 11.93
N LEU A 29 -3.27 0.22 12.25
CA LEU A 29 -3.87 -1.10 11.95
C LEU A 29 -4.21 -1.26 10.47
N GLU A 30 -4.25 -0.17 9.69
CA GLU A 30 -4.58 -0.22 8.29
C GLU A 30 -3.36 0.16 7.43
N HIS A 31 -2.85 -0.81 6.67
CA HIS A 31 -1.80 -0.62 5.67
C HIS A 31 -2.08 0.53 4.74
N MET A 32 -3.35 0.81 4.47
CA MET A 32 -3.77 1.73 3.46
C MET A 32 -4.57 2.84 4.12
N SER A 33 -3.86 3.92 4.43
CA SER A 33 -4.49 5.14 4.91
C SER A 33 -4.96 6.04 3.78
N TRP A 34 -4.50 5.79 2.55
CA TRP A 34 -4.79 6.62 1.38
C TRP A 34 -5.84 6.02 0.45
N LEU A 35 -6.69 6.90 -0.07
CA LEU A 35 -7.45 6.67 -1.29
C LEU A 35 -6.59 7.20 -2.45
N HIS A 36 -6.12 6.31 -3.31
CA HIS A 36 -5.43 6.67 -4.53
C HIS A 36 -6.45 6.94 -5.63
N GLY A 37 -6.44 8.16 -6.19
CA GLY A 37 -7.46 8.65 -7.10
C GLY A 37 -8.71 9.16 -6.34
N VAL A 38 -8.65 10.44 -5.91
CA VAL A 38 -9.78 11.14 -5.27
C VAL A 38 -10.73 11.65 -6.34
N CYS A 39 -11.38 10.72 -7.04
CA CYS A 39 -12.27 10.99 -8.17
C CYS A 39 -13.56 10.15 -8.11
N ASN A 40 -14.50 10.43 -9.00
CA ASN A 40 -15.77 9.70 -9.05
C ASN A 40 -15.62 8.27 -9.60
N GLU A 41 -14.61 8.05 -10.43
CA GLU A 41 -14.29 6.78 -11.06
C GLU A 41 -13.72 5.77 -10.07
N ASN A 42 -13.21 6.23 -8.93
CA ASN A 42 -12.77 5.32 -7.88
C ASN A 42 -13.97 4.57 -7.29
N PRO A 43 -13.98 3.23 -7.32
CA PRO A 43 -15.14 2.44 -6.91
C PRO A 43 -15.53 2.61 -5.43
N LEU A 44 -14.59 3.07 -4.59
CA LEU A 44 -14.84 3.33 -3.17
C LEU A 44 -15.45 4.72 -2.92
N SER A 45 -15.35 5.65 -3.85
CA SER A 45 -15.80 7.04 -3.67
C SER A 45 -17.27 7.14 -3.28
N THR A 46 -18.13 6.29 -3.86
CA THR A 46 -19.56 6.26 -3.53
C THR A 46 -19.80 5.80 -2.09
N ILE A 47 -19.07 4.78 -1.61
CA ILE A 47 -19.19 4.29 -0.24
C ILE A 47 -18.69 5.36 0.74
N ILE A 48 -17.54 5.95 0.46
CA ILE A 48 -16.93 7.02 1.27
C ILE A 48 -17.91 8.20 1.44
N ARG A 49 -18.54 8.66 0.33
CA ARG A 49 -19.55 9.73 0.37
C ARG A 49 -20.77 9.36 1.22
N ARG A 50 -21.34 8.16 1.00
CA ARG A 50 -22.51 7.70 1.76
C ARG A 50 -22.26 7.62 3.24
N LEU A 51 -21.04 7.26 3.63
CA LEU A 51 -20.62 7.18 5.04
C LEU A 51 -20.23 8.56 5.60
N GLY A 52 -20.18 9.61 4.78
CA GLY A 52 -19.77 10.95 5.20
C GLY A 52 -18.32 11.01 5.70
N LEU A 53 -17.42 10.17 5.14
CA LEU A 53 -16.04 10.12 5.55
C LEU A 53 -15.24 11.27 4.92
N THR A 54 -14.28 11.80 5.67
CA THR A 54 -13.43 12.91 5.26
C THR A 54 -12.13 12.42 4.68
N LEU A 55 -11.76 12.98 3.52
CA LEU A 55 -10.45 12.82 2.91
C LEU A 55 -9.63 14.08 3.15
N TYR A 56 -8.42 13.93 3.69
CA TYR A 56 -7.43 14.99 3.69
C TYR A 56 -6.55 14.83 2.46
N ARG A 57 -6.63 15.76 1.51
CA ARG A 57 -5.87 15.68 0.27
C ARG A 57 -4.41 15.99 0.52
N THR A 58 -3.54 14.99 0.35
CA THR A 58 -2.09 15.11 0.49
C THR A 58 -1.41 15.48 -0.82
N SER A 59 -2.09 15.29 -1.95
CA SER A 59 -1.59 15.63 -3.28
C SER A 59 -2.72 15.99 -4.23
N GLY A 60 -2.47 16.83 -5.24
CA GLY A 60 -3.40 17.18 -6.30
C GLY A 60 -3.24 16.32 -7.55
N ASP A 61 -3.89 16.70 -8.66
CA ASP A 61 -3.79 15.98 -9.93
C ASP A 61 -2.36 16.02 -10.53
N ASP A 62 -1.60 17.07 -10.20
CA ASP A 62 -0.22 17.26 -10.63
C ASP A 62 0.79 16.88 -9.54
N SER A 63 0.30 16.44 -8.37
CA SER A 63 1.15 16.04 -7.26
C SER A 63 1.55 14.61 -7.43
N ILE A 64 2.73 14.44 -7.90
CA ILE A 64 3.40 13.16 -7.98
C ILE A 64 4.35 13.08 -6.79
N LEU A 65 4.97 11.94 -6.65
CA LEU A 65 6.12 11.67 -5.81
C LEU A 65 7.19 12.78 -5.89
N TYR A 66 7.12 13.61 -6.89
CA TYR A 66 8.06 14.66 -7.27
C TYR A 66 7.48 16.05 -7.15
N ASP A 67 6.40 16.18 -6.40
CA ASP A 67 5.89 17.49 -6.10
C ASP A 67 7.00 18.31 -5.44
N HIS A 68 7.45 19.32 -6.16
CA HIS A 68 8.45 20.27 -5.70
C HIS A 68 7.86 21.34 -4.79
N ASP A 69 6.61 21.15 -4.38
CA ASP A 69 5.96 22.05 -3.45
C ASP A 69 6.56 21.88 -2.05
N LEU A 70 7.50 22.73 -1.74
CA LEU A 70 8.18 22.75 -0.44
C LEU A 70 7.30 23.26 0.70
N GLU A 71 6.11 23.75 0.43
CA GLU A 71 5.12 23.95 1.49
C GLU A 71 4.66 22.59 2.05
N SER A 72 4.79 21.54 1.26
CA SER A 72 4.44 20.16 1.66
C SER A 72 5.60 19.36 2.23
N TYR A 73 6.85 19.79 2.04
CA TYR A 73 8.05 19.08 2.50
C TYR A 73 9.00 19.97 3.27
N ALA A 74 9.66 19.38 4.28
CA ALA A 74 10.88 19.95 4.87
C ALA A 74 11.94 18.85 4.95
N LEU A 75 12.99 18.95 4.13
CA LEU A 75 14.10 18.01 4.10
C LEU A 75 15.28 18.54 4.91
N TYR A 76 15.96 17.64 5.61
CA TYR A 76 17.10 17.96 6.46
C TYR A 76 18.27 17.05 6.14
N ASP A 77 19.49 17.59 6.18
CA ASP A 77 20.71 16.78 6.09
C ASP A 77 20.96 16.00 7.41
N ILE A 78 21.95 15.11 7.41
CA ILE A 78 22.30 14.32 8.59
C ILE A 78 22.79 15.16 9.77
N ASN A 79 23.12 16.45 9.57
CA ASN A 79 23.54 17.41 10.60
C ASN A 79 22.35 18.28 11.09
N GLY A 80 21.14 18.01 10.64
CA GLY A 80 19.93 18.73 11.01
C GLY A 80 19.76 20.10 10.34
N ARG A 81 20.50 20.37 9.26
CA ARG A 81 20.34 21.60 8.49
C ARG A 81 19.29 21.39 7.41
N GLN A 82 18.35 22.32 7.34
CA GLN A 82 17.31 22.27 6.31
C GLN A 82 17.92 22.43 4.91
N VAL A 83 17.51 21.56 3.99
CA VAL A 83 17.91 21.60 2.59
C VAL A 83 17.21 22.75 1.89
N SER A 84 17.93 23.49 1.03
CA SER A 84 17.34 24.61 0.30
C SER A 84 16.34 24.11 -0.75
N GLN A 85 15.31 24.93 -1.00
CA GLN A 85 14.31 24.66 -2.04
C GLN A 85 14.94 24.42 -3.42
N SER A 86 15.91 25.25 -3.80
CA SER A 86 16.58 25.12 -5.08
C SER A 86 17.26 23.75 -5.23
N THR A 87 17.95 23.26 -4.19
CA THR A 87 18.61 21.96 -4.22
C THR A 87 17.60 20.81 -4.38
N VAL A 88 16.45 20.89 -3.71
CA VAL A 88 15.41 19.85 -3.82
C VAL A 88 14.81 19.84 -5.22
N ILE A 89 14.46 21.00 -5.78
CA ILE A 89 13.91 21.15 -7.13
C ILE A 89 14.91 20.64 -8.17
N GLU A 90 16.16 21.11 -8.15
CA GLU A 90 17.20 20.72 -9.10
C GLU A 90 17.46 19.21 -9.07
N ALA A 91 17.53 18.60 -7.89
CA ALA A 91 17.70 17.17 -7.75
C ALA A 91 16.46 16.38 -8.24
N GLY A 92 15.26 16.90 -8.03
CA GLY A 92 14.01 16.35 -8.54
C GLY A 92 13.95 16.36 -10.05
N ASP A 93 14.34 17.47 -10.70
CA ASP A 93 14.43 17.58 -12.16
C ASP A 93 15.44 16.58 -12.75
N VAL A 94 16.56 16.37 -12.05
CA VAL A 94 17.53 15.33 -12.45
C VAL A 94 16.95 13.94 -12.28
N PHE A 95 16.26 13.66 -11.18
CA PHE A 95 15.63 12.37 -10.95
C PHE A 95 14.57 12.06 -12.03
N LYS A 96 13.74 13.04 -12.37
CA LYS A 96 12.80 12.94 -13.49
C LYS A 96 13.51 12.54 -14.78
N LYS A 97 14.57 13.24 -15.18
CA LYS A 97 15.36 12.92 -16.37
C LYS A 97 15.96 11.52 -16.33
N ILE A 98 16.45 11.08 -15.16
CA ILE A 98 16.96 9.72 -14.99
C ILE A 98 15.85 8.70 -15.29
N LEU A 99 14.64 8.92 -14.77
CA LEU A 99 13.51 8.02 -15.01
C LEU A 99 13.08 8.01 -16.49
N GLU A 100 12.99 9.16 -17.14
CA GLU A 100 12.71 9.26 -18.58
C GLU A 100 13.74 8.49 -19.43
N GLU A 101 15.03 8.53 -19.04
CA GLU A 101 16.07 7.78 -19.72
C GLU A 101 16.00 6.26 -19.44
N THR A 102 15.43 5.82 -18.30
CA THR A 102 15.23 4.40 -18.04
C THR A 102 14.22 3.76 -19.00
N ASP A 103 13.29 4.52 -19.59
CA ASP A 103 12.41 4.03 -20.67
C ASP A 103 13.20 3.60 -21.91
N LYS A 104 14.24 4.35 -22.27
CA LYS A 104 15.12 3.97 -23.38
C LYS A 104 15.90 2.71 -23.05
N VAL A 105 16.30 2.53 -21.79
CA VAL A 105 16.94 1.30 -21.31
C VAL A 105 15.98 0.14 -21.42
N ARG A 106 14.73 0.28 -20.94
CA ARG A 106 13.66 -0.73 -21.03
C ARG A 106 13.49 -1.23 -22.46
N ASN A 107 13.35 -0.31 -23.42
CA ASN A 107 13.11 -0.64 -24.82
C ASN A 107 14.32 -1.30 -25.53
N GLN A 108 15.50 -1.23 -24.95
CA GLN A 108 16.74 -1.82 -25.49
C GLN A 108 17.08 -3.17 -24.87
N GLN A 109 16.46 -3.54 -23.74
CA GLN A 109 16.73 -4.78 -23.01
C GLN A 109 15.79 -5.89 -23.47
N ASN A 110 16.36 -7.04 -23.83
CA ASN A 110 15.58 -8.25 -24.13
C ASN A 110 15.08 -8.91 -22.85
N ASN A 111 15.92 -8.91 -21.80
CA ASN A 111 15.59 -9.46 -20.50
C ASN A 111 15.13 -8.35 -19.54
N ASP A 112 14.33 -8.70 -18.58
CA ASP A 112 13.96 -7.80 -17.50
C ASP A 112 15.16 -7.55 -16.58
N ILE A 113 15.29 -6.31 -16.11
CA ILE A 113 16.30 -5.87 -15.14
C ILE A 113 15.63 -5.05 -14.06
N SER A 114 16.33 -4.79 -12.96
CA SER A 114 15.79 -3.95 -11.91
C SER A 114 15.84 -2.45 -12.26
N VAL A 115 14.96 -1.68 -11.63
CA VAL A 115 14.98 -0.22 -11.71
C VAL A 115 16.33 0.36 -11.29
N LYS A 116 16.92 -0.18 -10.22
CA LYS A 116 18.27 0.24 -9.75
C LYS A 116 19.35 0.02 -10.81
N GLU A 117 19.33 -1.14 -11.48
CA GLU A 117 20.27 -1.43 -12.56
C GLU A 117 20.05 -0.48 -13.75
N ALA A 118 18.80 -0.19 -14.11
CA ALA A 118 18.47 0.77 -15.16
C ALA A 118 18.96 2.18 -14.82
N ILE A 119 18.76 2.66 -13.60
CA ILE A 119 19.31 3.94 -13.11
C ILE A 119 20.83 3.95 -13.23
N SER A 120 21.51 2.86 -12.86
CA SER A 120 22.97 2.76 -13.01
C SER A 120 23.42 2.88 -14.46
N ILE A 121 22.75 2.18 -15.39
CA ILE A 121 23.01 2.25 -16.84
C ILE A 121 22.80 3.67 -17.36
N VAL A 122 21.73 4.34 -16.94
CA VAL A 122 21.46 5.73 -17.33
C VAL A 122 22.58 6.66 -16.88
N LEU A 123 23.01 6.53 -15.61
CA LEU A 123 24.09 7.37 -15.05
C LEU A 123 25.45 7.09 -15.68
N ASP A 124 25.70 5.88 -16.17
CA ASP A 124 26.93 5.53 -16.90
C ASP A 124 26.93 6.14 -18.32
N ARG A 125 25.76 6.17 -18.97
CA ARG A 125 25.58 6.78 -20.30
C ARG A 125 25.54 8.31 -20.27
N ASN A 126 25.05 8.88 -19.14
CA ASN A 126 24.88 10.32 -18.95
C ASN A 126 25.60 10.80 -17.67
N PRO A 127 26.94 10.91 -17.67
CA PRO A 127 27.70 11.25 -16.46
C PRO A 127 27.36 12.63 -15.87
N ASP A 128 26.80 13.54 -16.66
CA ASP A 128 26.31 14.86 -16.27
C ASP A 128 25.07 14.82 -15.38
N LEU A 129 24.31 13.73 -15.40
CA LEU A 129 23.21 13.50 -14.44
C LEU A 129 23.68 13.04 -13.06
N ARG A 130 24.96 12.65 -12.92
CA ARG A 130 25.51 12.24 -11.62
C ARG A 130 25.59 13.41 -10.65
N GLN A 131 24.81 13.30 -9.57
CA GLN A 131 24.82 14.27 -8.50
C GLN A 131 25.95 14.00 -7.48
N ARG A 132 26.37 15.02 -6.74
CA ARG A 132 27.41 14.92 -5.70
C ARG A 132 26.96 15.69 -4.45
N GLY A 133 27.53 15.30 -3.29
CA GLY A 133 27.25 15.94 -2.00
C GLY A 133 25.77 15.97 -1.70
N LEU A 134 25.25 17.12 -1.24
CA LEU A 134 23.86 17.25 -0.79
C LEU A 134 22.83 16.96 -1.91
N ALA A 135 23.11 17.34 -3.15
CA ALA A 135 22.22 17.04 -4.28
C ALA A 135 22.12 15.51 -4.54
N HIS A 136 23.22 14.77 -4.33
CA HIS A 136 23.17 13.30 -4.37
C HIS A 136 22.32 12.72 -3.23
N GLU A 137 22.42 13.26 -2.03
CA GLU A 137 21.63 12.80 -0.88
C GLU A 137 20.13 13.07 -1.09
N VAL A 138 19.77 14.20 -1.69
CA VAL A 138 18.39 14.48 -2.11
C VAL A 138 17.91 13.49 -3.18
N LEU A 139 18.76 13.18 -4.15
CA LEU A 139 18.45 12.15 -5.16
C LEU A 139 18.18 10.78 -4.50
N GLN A 140 18.99 10.38 -3.50
CA GLN A 140 18.75 9.15 -2.74
C GLN A 140 17.42 9.19 -1.98
N TRP A 141 17.00 10.35 -1.49
CA TRP A 141 15.69 10.52 -0.86
C TRP A 141 14.54 10.33 -1.85
N TYR A 142 14.66 10.81 -3.09
CA TYR A 142 13.67 10.51 -4.14
C TYR A 142 13.60 9.01 -4.44
N ILE A 143 14.73 8.31 -4.48
CA ILE A 143 14.77 6.85 -4.64
C ILE A 143 14.09 6.18 -3.45
N CYS A 144 14.38 6.57 -2.21
CA CYS A 144 13.72 6.07 -1.00
C CYS A 144 12.19 6.24 -1.06
N ARG A 145 11.71 7.39 -1.54
CA ARG A 145 10.27 7.64 -1.73
C ARG A 145 9.66 6.72 -2.79
N MET A 146 10.38 6.49 -3.89
CA MET A 146 9.97 5.54 -4.93
C MET A 146 9.92 4.11 -4.37
N GLU A 147 10.93 3.66 -3.65
CA GLU A 147 10.97 2.35 -2.98
C GLU A 147 9.78 2.15 -2.04
N ALA A 148 9.33 3.22 -1.35
CA ALA A 148 8.18 3.17 -0.47
C ALA A 148 6.85 2.92 -1.20
N TRP A 149 6.70 3.34 -2.44
CA TRP A 149 5.50 3.05 -3.24
C TRP A 149 5.31 1.57 -3.53
N PHE A 150 6.43 0.86 -3.69
CA PHE A 150 6.45 -0.57 -3.97
C PHE A 150 6.71 -1.40 -2.72
N ALA A 151 6.98 -0.75 -1.59
CA ALA A 151 7.42 -1.39 -0.36
C ALA A 151 8.62 -2.34 -0.56
N ALA A 152 9.46 -2.04 -1.54
CA ALA A 152 10.58 -2.87 -1.98
C ALA A 152 11.76 -2.02 -2.41
N ASP A 153 12.97 -2.54 -2.24
CA ASP A 153 14.18 -1.89 -2.71
C ASP A 153 14.23 -1.85 -4.25
N ALA A 154 14.82 -0.81 -4.83
CA ALA A 154 14.85 -0.58 -6.28
C ALA A 154 15.52 -1.70 -7.09
N ASP A 155 16.33 -2.56 -6.45
CA ASP A 155 16.94 -3.74 -7.09
C ASP A 155 16.00 -4.95 -7.20
N MET A 156 14.86 -4.90 -6.54
CA MET A 156 13.82 -5.93 -6.59
C MET A 156 12.71 -5.61 -7.61
N ILE A 157 12.52 -4.32 -7.94
CA ILE A 157 11.42 -3.82 -8.77
C ILE A 157 11.74 -4.04 -10.25
N SER A 158 10.82 -4.68 -10.98
CA SER A 158 10.92 -4.92 -12.43
C SER A 158 10.91 -3.62 -13.22
N LEU A 159 11.87 -3.44 -14.11
CA LEU A 159 11.85 -2.32 -15.06
C LEU A 159 10.79 -2.50 -16.17
N LYS A 160 10.52 -3.75 -16.58
CA LYS A 160 9.54 -4.04 -17.63
C LYS A 160 8.10 -3.90 -17.18
N ALA A 161 7.80 -4.42 -16.00
CA ALA A 161 6.46 -4.42 -15.45
C ALA A 161 6.13 -3.12 -14.71
N TRP A 162 7.14 -2.40 -14.24
CA TRP A 162 6.93 -1.09 -13.64
C TRP A 162 6.44 -0.11 -14.70
N ASP A 163 5.21 0.34 -14.55
CA ASP A 163 4.62 1.32 -15.44
C ASP A 163 5.06 2.74 -15.05
N GLN A 164 6.11 3.19 -15.75
CA GLN A 164 6.53 4.59 -15.65
C GLN A 164 5.52 5.55 -16.27
N ALA A 165 4.63 5.08 -17.14
CA ALA A 165 3.59 5.92 -17.71
C ALA A 165 2.61 6.38 -16.63
N SER A 166 2.29 5.54 -15.65
CA SER A 166 1.55 5.97 -14.45
C SER A 166 2.29 7.05 -13.68
N PHE A 167 3.62 7.03 -13.74
CA PHE A 167 4.49 7.95 -13.03
C PHE A 167 4.86 9.22 -13.82
N CYS A 168 4.90 9.14 -15.16
CA CYS A 168 5.25 10.23 -16.05
C CYS A 168 4.06 10.88 -16.79
N ILE A 169 2.89 10.24 -16.91
CA ILE A 169 1.69 10.77 -17.61
C ILE A 169 1.17 12.06 -16.97
N PHE A 170 1.54 12.35 -15.75
CA PHE A 170 1.20 13.62 -15.12
C PHE A 170 1.99 14.81 -15.68
N LEU A 171 3.01 14.57 -16.47
CA LEU A 171 3.92 15.63 -16.91
C LEU A 171 3.63 16.21 -18.29
N GLU A 172 2.92 15.51 -19.18
CA GLU A 172 2.49 16.08 -20.48
C GLU A 172 1.26 15.35 -21.04
N LYS A 173 0.10 15.97 -20.98
CA LYS A 173 -1.17 15.48 -21.55
C LYS A 173 -1.16 15.26 -23.08
N ASP A 174 -0.09 15.62 -23.80
CA ASP A 174 -0.08 15.68 -25.26
C ASP A 174 0.88 14.73 -25.97
N PHE A 175 1.72 13.96 -25.28
CA PHE A 175 2.82 13.25 -25.96
C PHE A 175 2.60 11.75 -26.23
N PHE A 176 1.65 11.06 -25.58
CA PHE A 176 1.49 9.60 -25.71
C PHE A 176 0.14 9.20 -26.28
N LYS A 177 -0.11 9.45 -27.57
CA LYS A 177 -1.30 8.94 -28.27
C LYS A 177 -1.19 7.53 -28.87
N ASP A 178 -0.03 6.89 -28.85
CA ASP A 178 0.22 5.66 -29.61
C ASP A 178 0.95 4.52 -28.88
N VAL A 179 0.95 4.48 -27.54
CA VAL A 179 1.54 3.34 -26.82
C VAL A 179 0.43 2.45 -26.25
N THR A 180 0.11 1.38 -26.96
CA THR A 180 -0.76 0.28 -26.53
C THR A 180 0.05 -0.70 -25.65
N LEU A 181 0.49 -0.28 -24.48
CA LEU A 181 0.85 -1.19 -23.39
C LEU A 181 -0.23 -1.07 -22.31
N HIS A 182 -0.41 -2.13 -21.53
CA HIS A 182 -1.34 -2.17 -20.39
C HIS A 182 -1.01 -1.03 -19.42
N THR A 183 -1.46 0.19 -19.75
CA THR A 183 -1.34 1.32 -18.85
C THR A 183 -2.33 1.10 -17.74
N GLU A 184 -1.87 0.95 -16.52
CA GLU A 184 -2.71 1.08 -15.33
C GLU A 184 -3.58 2.31 -15.53
N LYS A 185 -4.88 2.16 -15.36
CA LYS A 185 -5.82 3.26 -15.50
C LYS A 185 -5.71 4.15 -14.28
N VAL A 186 -4.70 5.02 -14.28
CA VAL A 186 -4.45 5.95 -13.17
C VAL A 186 -5.70 6.78 -12.95
N LEU A 187 -6.24 6.69 -11.75
CA LEU A 187 -7.39 7.46 -11.35
C LEU A 187 -6.96 8.90 -11.06
N SER A 188 -7.67 9.86 -11.62
CA SER A 188 -7.44 11.30 -11.40
C SER A 188 -7.72 11.71 -9.95
N GLY A 189 -7.37 12.95 -9.58
CA GLY A 189 -7.73 13.55 -8.30
C GLY A 189 -6.67 13.41 -7.20
N GLY A 190 -5.49 12.88 -7.52
CA GLY A 190 -4.38 12.73 -6.58
C GLY A 190 -4.68 11.76 -5.44
N HIS A 191 -4.06 12.00 -4.28
CA HIS A 191 -4.16 11.11 -3.12
C HIS A 191 -4.84 11.80 -1.94
N GLY A 192 -5.72 11.07 -1.25
CA GLY A 192 -6.42 11.55 -0.06
C GLY A 192 -6.24 10.60 1.13
N LEU A 193 -5.77 11.14 2.25
CA LEU A 193 -5.71 10.38 3.50
C LEU A 193 -7.13 10.22 4.07
N MET A 194 -7.51 9.00 4.38
CA MET A 194 -8.76 8.67 5.06
C MET A 194 -8.65 9.09 6.53
N VAL A 195 -9.24 10.23 6.91
CA VAL A 195 -9.10 10.77 8.28
C VAL A 195 -9.65 9.83 9.34
N GLN A 196 -10.74 9.11 9.04
CA GLN A 196 -11.34 8.11 9.91
C GLN A 196 -10.83 6.68 9.67
N GLY A 197 -9.86 6.49 8.76
CA GLY A 197 -9.41 5.17 8.31
C GLY A 197 -10.46 4.42 7.48
N TYR A 198 -10.16 3.16 7.14
CA TYR A 198 -11.04 2.31 6.33
C TYR A 198 -12.01 1.45 7.16
N ASP A 199 -11.91 1.41 8.48
CA ASP A 199 -12.79 0.60 9.34
C ASP A 199 -14.29 0.86 9.10
N PRO A 200 -14.76 2.12 8.93
CA PRO A 200 -16.16 2.36 8.60
C PRO A 200 -16.59 1.77 7.25
N VAL A 201 -15.68 1.76 6.24
CA VAL A 201 -15.93 1.16 4.92
C VAL A 201 -16.07 -0.36 5.08
N ILE A 202 -15.14 -1.00 5.78
CA ILE A 202 -15.17 -2.44 6.04
C ILE A 202 -16.44 -2.84 6.81
N LYS A 203 -16.81 -2.08 7.85
CA LYS A 203 -18.05 -2.30 8.60
C LYS A 203 -19.30 -2.16 7.73
N ALA A 204 -19.32 -1.21 6.81
CA ALA A 204 -20.44 -1.05 5.89
C ALA A 204 -20.55 -2.21 4.88
N LEU A 205 -19.42 -2.65 4.32
CA LEU A 205 -19.35 -3.77 3.37
C LEU A 205 -19.64 -5.11 4.02
N SER A 206 -19.32 -5.27 5.31
CA SER A 206 -19.53 -6.51 6.07
C SER A 206 -20.89 -6.60 6.76
N ARG A 207 -21.76 -5.61 6.58
CA ARG A 207 -23.11 -5.65 7.17
C ARG A 207 -23.86 -6.89 6.65
N ASP A 208 -24.51 -7.58 7.59
CA ASP A 208 -25.31 -8.78 7.33
C ASP A 208 -24.52 -9.99 6.77
N ILE A 209 -23.19 -9.96 6.84
CA ILE A 209 -22.32 -11.09 6.51
C ILE A 209 -21.95 -11.84 7.80
N ASP A 210 -22.08 -13.19 7.81
CA ASP A 210 -21.61 -14.05 8.89
C ASP A 210 -20.08 -14.10 8.90
N ILE A 211 -19.44 -13.20 9.66
CA ILE A 211 -17.99 -13.13 9.82
C ILE A 211 -17.58 -13.94 11.04
N ARG A 212 -16.74 -14.95 10.84
CA ARG A 212 -16.21 -15.82 11.88
C ARG A 212 -14.78 -15.45 12.21
N LEU A 213 -14.58 -14.72 13.30
CA LEU A 213 -13.26 -14.39 13.83
C LEU A 213 -12.61 -15.61 14.48
N ASN A 214 -11.27 -15.60 14.62
CA ASN A 214 -10.48 -16.68 15.22
C ASN A 214 -10.61 -18.03 14.49
N HIS A 215 -10.95 -18.00 13.19
CA HIS A 215 -11.07 -19.16 12.33
C HIS A 215 -9.95 -19.16 11.30
N ARG A 216 -8.71 -19.36 11.74
CA ARG A 216 -7.56 -19.47 10.82
C ARG A 216 -7.68 -20.72 9.98
N VAL A 217 -7.73 -20.54 8.67
CA VAL A 217 -7.80 -21.65 7.72
C VAL A 217 -6.45 -22.35 7.65
N LYS A 218 -6.48 -23.68 7.81
CA LYS A 218 -5.31 -24.55 7.73
C LYS A 218 -5.29 -25.39 6.46
N ARG A 219 -6.47 -25.84 5.99
CA ARG A 219 -6.60 -26.74 4.84
C ARG A 219 -7.82 -26.41 4.02
N VAL A 220 -7.70 -26.54 2.69
CA VAL A 220 -8.78 -26.37 1.73
C VAL A 220 -8.79 -27.59 0.80
N ILE A 221 -9.84 -28.43 0.89
CA ILE A 221 -10.03 -29.57 0.00
C ILE A 221 -10.98 -29.15 -1.11
N ASN A 222 -10.49 -29.12 -2.34
CA ASN A 222 -11.23 -28.74 -3.53
C ASN A 222 -11.76 -30.00 -4.23
N GLY A 223 -12.90 -30.51 -3.76
CA GLY A 223 -13.55 -31.67 -4.32
C GLY A 223 -14.33 -31.34 -5.61
N PHE A 224 -14.87 -32.39 -6.25
CA PHE A 224 -15.59 -32.25 -7.52
C PHE A 224 -16.83 -31.34 -7.41
N ASN A 225 -17.62 -31.45 -6.35
CA ASN A 225 -18.86 -30.70 -6.17
C ASN A 225 -18.87 -29.79 -4.93
N LYS A 226 -17.91 -29.92 -4.04
CA LYS A 226 -17.86 -29.21 -2.77
C LYS A 226 -16.43 -28.85 -2.41
N VAL A 227 -16.32 -27.75 -1.68
CA VAL A 227 -15.08 -27.35 -1.01
C VAL A 227 -15.23 -27.60 0.48
N VAL A 228 -14.22 -28.22 1.10
CA VAL A 228 -14.16 -28.39 2.56
C VAL A 228 -13.02 -27.52 3.08
N ILE A 229 -13.33 -26.62 4.00
CA ILE A 229 -12.38 -25.71 4.63
C ILE A 229 -12.20 -26.13 6.08
N THR A 230 -10.99 -26.49 6.46
CA THR A 230 -10.64 -26.86 7.84
C THR A 230 -9.86 -25.72 8.50
N VAL A 231 -10.28 -25.29 9.67
CA VAL A 231 -9.59 -24.29 10.49
C VAL A 231 -8.71 -24.95 11.55
N GLU A 232 -7.87 -24.14 12.24
CA GLU A 232 -6.85 -24.67 13.19
C GLU A 232 -7.40 -25.56 14.31
N ASP A 233 -8.60 -25.28 14.81
CA ASP A 233 -9.25 -26.08 15.86
C ASP A 233 -9.86 -27.41 15.36
N GLY A 234 -9.73 -27.69 14.04
CA GLY A 234 -10.27 -28.89 13.40
C GLY A 234 -11.71 -28.77 12.90
N THR A 235 -12.36 -27.61 13.11
CA THR A 235 -13.72 -27.39 12.58
C THR A 235 -13.70 -27.35 11.06
N ASN A 236 -14.71 -27.99 10.45
CA ASN A 236 -14.88 -28.07 9.00
C ASN A 236 -16.09 -27.27 8.54
N PHE A 237 -15.89 -26.50 7.48
CA PHE A 237 -16.94 -25.81 6.73
C PHE A 237 -17.06 -26.44 5.34
N VAL A 238 -18.29 -26.70 4.89
CA VAL A 238 -18.56 -27.27 3.58
C VAL A 238 -19.34 -26.27 2.74
N ALA A 239 -18.84 -25.97 1.55
CA ALA A 239 -19.44 -25.00 0.64
C ALA A 239 -19.47 -25.55 -0.81
N ASP A 240 -20.23 -24.91 -1.69
CA ASP A 240 -20.25 -25.21 -3.13
C ASP A 240 -19.03 -24.67 -3.85
N ALA A 241 -18.50 -23.55 -3.38
CA ALA A 241 -17.29 -22.89 -3.87
C ALA A 241 -16.64 -22.08 -2.74
N ALA A 242 -15.40 -21.65 -2.92
CA ALA A 242 -14.71 -20.74 -2.02
C ALA A 242 -13.99 -19.64 -2.80
N ILE A 243 -14.04 -18.43 -2.27
CA ILE A 243 -13.25 -17.29 -2.77
C ILE A 243 -12.08 -17.09 -1.80
N ILE A 244 -10.88 -17.23 -2.33
CA ILE A 244 -9.62 -17.12 -1.58
C ILE A 244 -9.16 -15.67 -1.68
N THR A 245 -9.17 -14.96 -0.56
CA THR A 245 -8.76 -13.55 -0.47
C THR A 245 -7.66 -13.32 0.58
N VAL A 246 -6.97 -14.40 0.94
CA VAL A 246 -5.85 -14.30 1.89
C VAL A 246 -4.70 -13.50 1.28
N PRO A 247 -3.91 -12.77 2.11
CA PRO A 247 -2.76 -12.03 1.62
C PRO A 247 -1.78 -12.91 0.83
N LEU A 248 -1.14 -12.32 -0.18
CA LEU A 248 -0.19 -13.05 -1.02
C LEU A 248 0.94 -13.68 -0.20
N GLY A 249 1.41 -13.00 0.86
CA GLY A 249 2.42 -13.54 1.77
C GLY A 249 2.03 -14.88 2.40
N ILE A 250 0.76 -15.06 2.73
CA ILE A 250 0.21 -16.32 3.27
C ILE A 250 0.24 -17.44 2.23
N LEU A 251 -0.10 -17.12 0.97
CA LEU A 251 -0.03 -18.08 -0.13
C LEU A 251 1.42 -18.49 -0.43
N LYS A 252 2.35 -17.53 -0.45
CA LYS A 252 3.80 -17.76 -0.65
C LYS A 252 4.40 -18.64 0.45
N ALA A 253 3.99 -18.42 1.69
CA ALA A 253 4.47 -19.19 2.84
C ALA A 253 3.86 -20.61 2.94
N ASN A 254 2.92 -20.96 2.05
CA ASN A 254 2.24 -22.25 2.04
C ASN A 254 1.60 -22.61 3.40
N LEU A 255 1.06 -21.61 4.12
CA LEU A 255 0.43 -21.82 5.43
C LEU A 255 -0.95 -22.49 5.32
N ILE A 256 -1.52 -22.53 4.13
CA ILE A 256 -2.78 -23.22 3.82
C ILE A 256 -2.48 -24.43 2.92
N GLU A 257 -2.83 -25.63 3.38
CA GLU A 257 -2.73 -26.84 2.60
C GLU A 257 -3.90 -26.91 1.61
N PHE A 258 -3.59 -26.94 0.31
CA PHE A 258 -4.59 -27.18 -0.75
C PHE A 258 -4.55 -28.63 -1.20
N GLU A 259 -5.73 -29.28 -1.28
CA GLU A 259 -5.90 -30.65 -1.76
C GLU A 259 -6.99 -30.72 -2.85
N PRO A 260 -6.67 -31.16 -4.08
CA PRO A 260 -5.29 -31.38 -4.56
C PRO A 260 -4.46 -30.07 -4.50
N LYS A 261 -3.13 -30.20 -4.56
CA LYS A 261 -2.24 -29.03 -4.65
C LYS A 261 -2.67 -28.12 -5.79
N LEU A 262 -2.51 -26.83 -5.61
CA LEU A 262 -2.73 -25.86 -6.70
C LEU A 262 -1.87 -26.25 -7.92
N PRO A 263 -2.34 -26.04 -9.15
CA PRO A 263 -1.57 -26.34 -10.35
C PRO A 263 -0.23 -25.59 -10.36
N GLU A 264 0.76 -26.16 -11.04
CA GLU A 264 2.12 -25.59 -11.12
C GLU A 264 2.12 -24.14 -11.62
N TRP A 265 1.30 -23.86 -12.64
CA TRP A 265 1.17 -22.49 -13.18
C TRP A 265 0.64 -21.49 -12.16
N LYS A 266 -0.25 -21.92 -11.24
CA LYS A 266 -0.76 -21.09 -10.15
C LYS A 266 0.30 -20.91 -9.05
N GLN A 267 0.98 -21.98 -8.66
CA GLN A 267 2.05 -21.93 -7.67
C GLN A 267 3.21 -21.04 -8.13
N SER A 268 3.61 -21.15 -9.41
CA SER A 268 4.63 -20.29 -10.00
C SER A 268 4.20 -18.82 -9.93
N ALA A 269 2.97 -18.47 -10.34
CA ALA A 269 2.49 -17.08 -10.28
C ALA A 269 2.46 -16.54 -8.83
N ILE A 270 2.06 -17.36 -7.84
CA ILE A 270 2.13 -16.99 -6.43
C ILE A 270 3.58 -16.75 -5.98
N SER A 271 4.53 -17.58 -6.44
CA SER A 271 5.94 -17.45 -6.12
C SER A 271 6.58 -16.21 -6.77
N ASP A 272 6.24 -15.94 -8.03
CA ASP A 272 6.91 -14.96 -8.86
C ASP A 272 6.52 -13.52 -8.51
N LEU A 273 5.23 -13.22 -8.25
CA LEU A 273 4.80 -11.87 -7.86
C LEU A 273 5.47 -11.44 -6.54
N GLY A 274 6.02 -10.23 -6.50
CA GLY A 274 6.67 -9.69 -5.30
C GLY A 274 5.69 -9.42 -4.15
N VAL A 275 6.17 -9.54 -2.93
CA VAL A 275 5.50 -9.05 -1.71
C VAL A 275 6.44 -8.10 -1.00
N GLY A 276 6.03 -6.85 -0.88
CA GLY A 276 6.78 -5.81 -0.21
C GLY A 276 6.60 -5.80 1.30
N ASN A 277 7.42 -4.99 1.96
CA ASN A 277 7.26 -4.67 3.37
C ASN A 277 7.43 -3.17 3.58
N GLU A 278 6.39 -2.52 4.08
CA GLU A 278 6.42 -1.14 4.55
C GLU A 278 5.83 -1.06 5.94
N ASN A 279 6.64 -0.64 6.90
CA ASN A 279 6.23 -0.50 8.29
C ASN A 279 6.08 0.95 8.70
N LYS A 280 5.16 1.19 9.62
CA LYS A 280 4.85 2.50 10.18
C LYS A 280 5.18 2.52 11.66
N ILE A 281 5.91 3.55 12.07
CA ILE A 281 6.20 3.83 13.48
C ILE A 281 5.59 5.18 13.80
N ALA A 282 4.44 5.18 14.49
CA ALA A 282 3.75 6.39 14.88
C ALA A 282 4.19 6.83 16.26
N LEU A 283 4.53 8.11 16.37
CA LEU A 283 4.95 8.76 17.60
C LEU A 283 3.97 9.87 17.93
N LYS A 284 3.32 9.79 19.07
CA LYS A 284 2.43 10.84 19.60
C LYS A 284 3.18 11.68 20.63
N PHE A 285 3.09 12.97 20.50
CA PHE A 285 3.72 13.94 21.38
C PHE A 285 2.68 14.70 22.21
N ASP A 286 3.11 15.46 23.20
CA ASP A 286 2.26 16.36 23.98
C ASP A 286 1.96 17.67 23.22
N HIS A 287 2.86 18.10 22.34
CA HIS A 287 2.71 19.29 21.49
C HIS A 287 3.45 19.12 20.15
N VAL A 288 3.16 20.00 19.20
CA VAL A 288 3.83 20.06 17.90
C VAL A 288 5.10 20.93 18.03
N PHE A 289 6.26 20.39 17.66
CA PHE A 289 7.55 21.09 17.62
C PHE A 289 8.17 21.14 16.22
N TRP A 290 7.48 20.58 15.22
CA TRP A 290 7.92 20.52 13.83
C TRP A 290 7.16 21.52 12.96
N PRO A 291 7.67 21.86 11.74
CA PRO A 291 6.99 22.78 10.83
C PRO A 291 5.68 22.23 10.29
N ASN A 292 4.79 23.13 9.86
CA ASN A 292 3.47 22.77 9.31
C ASN A 292 3.56 22.32 7.85
N VAL A 293 4.21 21.18 7.61
CA VAL A 293 4.33 20.52 6.29
C VAL A 293 3.70 19.12 6.34
N GLU A 294 3.34 18.55 5.19
CA GLU A 294 2.81 17.19 5.13
C GLU A 294 3.88 16.14 5.45
N PHE A 295 5.09 16.35 4.94
CA PHE A 295 6.20 15.43 5.11
C PHE A 295 7.44 16.11 5.66
N LEU A 296 8.14 15.40 6.53
CA LEU A 296 9.50 15.70 6.94
C LEU A 296 10.41 14.60 6.38
N GLY A 297 11.62 14.95 5.96
CA GLY A 297 12.56 13.97 5.43
C GLY A 297 13.99 14.20 5.89
N ILE A 298 14.75 13.12 5.99
CA ILE A 298 16.19 13.13 6.18
C ILE A 298 16.83 12.60 4.92
N VAL A 299 17.68 13.42 4.32
CA VAL A 299 18.50 13.03 3.17
C VAL A 299 19.81 12.43 3.65
N ALA A 300 20.27 11.38 2.96
CA ALA A 300 21.45 10.63 3.34
C ALA A 300 22.15 10.04 2.09
N PRO A 301 23.39 9.53 2.23
CA PRO A 301 24.15 8.99 1.07
C PRO A 301 23.55 7.79 0.34
N THR A 302 22.59 7.09 0.96
CA THR A 302 21.88 5.94 0.35
C THR A 302 20.39 6.02 0.63
N SER A 303 19.55 5.46 -0.26
CA SER A 303 18.09 5.40 -0.06
C SER A 303 17.72 4.68 1.25
N TYR A 304 18.41 3.59 1.60
CA TYR A 304 18.25 2.88 2.86
C TYR A 304 18.43 3.76 4.11
N SER A 305 19.35 4.73 4.05
CA SER A 305 19.68 5.62 5.18
C SER A 305 18.81 6.88 5.21
N CYS A 306 18.06 7.15 4.15
CA CYS A 306 17.05 8.20 4.11
C CYS A 306 15.85 7.83 4.98
N GLY A 307 15.06 8.82 5.36
CA GLY A 307 13.83 8.60 6.11
C GLY A 307 12.82 9.69 5.84
N TYR A 308 11.56 9.39 6.11
CA TYR A 308 10.51 10.39 6.02
C TYR A 308 9.40 10.14 7.03
N PHE A 309 8.72 11.24 7.38
CA PHE A 309 7.64 11.26 8.34
C PHE A 309 6.41 11.89 7.70
N LEU A 310 5.28 11.25 7.86
CA LEU A 310 3.99 11.85 7.59
C LEU A 310 3.55 12.66 8.82
N ASN A 311 3.19 13.92 8.60
CA ASN A 311 2.66 14.80 9.64
C ASN A 311 1.14 14.65 9.75
N LEU A 312 0.68 13.80 10.65
CA LEU A 312 -0.76 13.59 10.85
C LEU A 312 -1.43 14.77 11.56
N HIS A 313 -0.69 15.66 12.18
CA HIS A 313 -1.29 16.85 12.80
C HIS A 313 -2.08 17.68 11.80
N LYS A 314 -1.58 17.83 10.58
CA LYS A 314 -2.29 18.56 9.52
C LYS A 314 -3.64 17.95 9.15
N ALA A 315 -3.75 16.64 9.15
CA ALA A 315 -4.98 15.94 8.78
C ALA A 315 -5.95 15.75 9.95
N THR A 316 -5.44 15.64 11.18
CA THR A 316 -6.21 15.17 12.35
C THR A 316 -6.23 16.17 13.51
N GLY A 317 -5.35 17.17 13.51
CA GLY A 317 -5.15 18.09 14.64
C GLY A 317 -4.38 17.46 15.83
N HIS A 318 -4.05 16.17 15.78
CA HIS A 318 -3.30 15.49 16.84
C HIS A 318 -1.79 15.59 16.62
N PRO A 319 -0.97 15.83 17.65
CA PRO A 319 0.48 15.94 17.51
C PRO A 319 1.11 14.56 17.29
N VAL A 320 0.96 14.02 16.08
CA VAL A 320 1.45 12.69 15.70
C VAL A 320 2.29 12.79 14.44
N LEU A 321 3.48 12.18 14.48
CA LEU A 321 4.32 11.90 13.32
C LEU A 321 4.36 10.39 13.08
N VAL A 322 4.29 9.99 11.81
CA VAL A 322 4.42 8.59 11.41
C VAL A 322 5.67 8.45 10.55
N TYR A 323 6.68 7.77 11.08
CA TYR A 323 7.84 7.34 10.30
C TYR A 323 7.45 6.15 9.44
N MET A 324 7.86 6.18 8.18
CA MET A 324 7.58 5.14 7.22
C MET A 324 8.90 4.52 6.75
N ALA A 325 9.00 3.21 6.84
CA ALA A 325 10.17 2.43 6.44
C ALA A 325 9.74 1.34 5.46
N ALA A 326 10.43 1.24 4.33
CA ALA A 326 10.12 0.28 3.28
C ALA A 326 11.32 -0.64 2.98
N GLY A 327 11.06 -1.74 2.29
CA GLY A 327 12.07 -2.67 1.82
C GLY A 327 12.94 -3.24 2.93
N ALA A 328 14.25 -3.31 2.70
CA ALA A 328 15.23 -3.86 3.65
C ALA A 328 15.18 -3.16 5.02
N LEU A 329 15.00 -1.84 5.05
CA LEU A 329 14.90 -1.10 6.32
C LEU A 329 13.69 -1.54 7.15
N ALA A 330 12.54 -1.81 6.52
CA ALA A 330 11.35 -2.29 7.21
C ALA A 330 11.62 -3.65 7.89
N TYR A 331 12.24 -4.58 7.16
CA TYR A 331 12.62 -5.89 7.72
C TYR A 331 13.66 -5.78 8.84
N ASP A 332 14.59 -4.84 8.75
CA ASP A 332 15.60 -4.65 9.80
C ASP A 332 14.98 -4.05 11.08
N LEU A 333 14.02 -3.14 10.95
CA LEU A 333 13.31 -2.59 12.09
C LEU A 333 12.43 -3.62 12.79
N GLU A 334 11.84 -4.58 12.06
CA GLU A 334 11.06 -5.68 12.67
C GLU A 334 11.90 -6.65 13.54
N LYS A 335 13.22 -6.66 13.38
CA LYS A 335 14.13 -7.45 14.24
C LYS A 335 14.35 -6.79 15.60
N LEU A 336 13.95 -5.53 15.76
CA LEU A 336 14.07 -4.77 16.99
C LEU A 336 12.81 -4.93 17.86
N SER A 337 12.92 -4.62 19.13
CA SER A 337 11.74 -4.38 19.95
C SER A 337 11.06 -3.08 19.54
N ASP A 338 9.75 -2.94 19.83
CA ASP A 338 8.98 -1.71 19.55
C ASP A 338 9.64 -0.48 20.15
N GLU A 339 10.16 -0.60 21.37
CA GLU A 339 10.89 0.46 22.04
C GLU A 339 12.18 0.84 21.27
N ALA A 340 12.94 -0.16 20.82
CA ALA A 340 14.17 0.10 20.06
C ALA A 340 13.90 0.70 18.68
N ALA A 341 12.82 0.27 18.02
CA ALA A 341 12.36 0.85 16.76
C ALA A 341 11.89 2.31 16.95
N ALA A 342 11.10 2.60 17.99
CA ALA A 342 10.70 3.96 18.33
C ALA A 342 11.91 4.85 18.67
N ASN A 343 12.89 4.34 19.41
CA ASN A 343 14.13 5.05 19.73
C ASN A 343 14.97 5.33 18.47
N PHE A 344 15.03 4.40 17.51
CA PHE A 344 15.66 4.64 16.22
C PHE A 344 15.03 5.85 15.52
N VAL A 345 13.71 5.91 15.48
CA VAL A 345 12.97 7.02 14.88
C VAL A 345 13.19 8.35 15.64
N MET A 346 13.22 8.29 16.97
CA MET A 346 13.52 9.47 17.81
C MET A 346 14.92 10.01 17.56
N LEU A 347 15.91 9.15 17.29
CA LEU A 347 17.25 9.60 16.89
C LEU A 347 17.22 10.39 15.58
N GLN A 348 16.38 10.01 14.61
CA GLN A 348 16.21 10.76 13.37
C GLN A 348 15.54 12.12 13.65
N LEU A 349 14.50 12.16 14.48
CA LEU A 349 13.83 13.41 14.86
C LEU A 349 14.76 14.37 15.61
N LYS A 350 15.55 13.87 16.55
CA LYS A 350 16.51 14.69 17.32
C LYS A 350 17.65 15.25 16.45
N ARG A 351 17.96 14.62 15.31
CA ARG A 351 18.87 15.23 14.32
C ARG A 351 18.27 16.44 13.65
N MET A 352 16.97 16.37 13.26
CA MET A 352 16.25 17.49 12.66
C MET A 352 15.91 18.57 13.69
N PHE A 353 15.46 18.15 14.86
CA PHE A 353 14.97 18.99 15.95
C PHE A 353 15.66 18.60 17.26
N PRO A 354 16.79 19.25 17.61
CA PRO A 354 17.55 18.90 18.83
C PRO A 354 16.72 18.96 20.11
N ASP A 355 15.71 19.85 20.16
CA ASP A 355 14.79 20.02 21.28
C ASP A 355 13.55 19.13 21.22
N ALA A 356 13.52 18.13 20.33
CA ALA A 356 12.41 17.20 20.23
C ALA A 356 12.16 16.48 21.56
N THR A 357 10.92 16.54 22.04
CA THR A 357 10.49 15.86 23.27
C THR A 357 10.32 14.37 23.05
N GLU A 358 10.34 13.58 24.14
CA GLU A 358 10.02 12.15 24.05
C GLU A 358 8.54 11.98 23.72
N PRO A 359 8.17 10.93 22.92
CA PRO A 359 6.78 10.66 22.64
C PRO A 359 6.04 10.17 23.87
N VAL A 360 4.81 10.64 24.07
CA VAL A 360 3.93 10.18 25.17
C VAL A 360 3.37 8.79 24.87
N GLN A 361 3.29 8.41 23.59
CA GLN A 361 2.89 7.08 23.12
C GLN A 361 3.57 6.78 21.78
N TYR A 362 3.79 5.50 21.51
CA TYR A 362 4.22 5.03 20.18
C TYR A 362 3.51 3.73 19.80
N LEU A 363 3.45 3.48 18.52
CA LEU A 363 2.98 2.23 17.93
C LEU A 363 3.89 1.82 16.77
N VAL A 364 4.18 0.54 16.68
CA VAL A 364 5.03 -0.05 15.63
C VAL A 364 4.23 -1.12 14.90
N SER A 365 4.23 -1.09 13.57
CA SER A 365 3.68 -2.18 12.76
C SER A 365 4.75 -3.22 12.45
N HIS A 366 4.32 -4.47 12.24
CA HIS A 366 5.19 -5.62 11.96
C HIS A 366 4.58 -6.48 10.84
N TRP A 367 4.39 -5.87 9.66
CA TRP A 367 3.63 -6.53 8.60
C TRP A 367 4.35 -7.70 7.97
N GLY A 368 5.69 -7.62 7.87
CA GLY A 368 6.52 -8.69 7.33
C GLY A 368 6.51 -9.94 8.21
N THR A 369 6.33 -9.78 9.52
CA THR A 369 6.34 -10.87 10.50
C THR A 369 4.97 -11.21 11.09
N ASP A 370 3.90 -10.44 10.78
CA ASP A 370 2.54 -10.79 11.19
C ASP A 370 2.13 -12.13 10.55
N PRO A 371 1.84 -13.16 11.35
CA PRO A 371 1.54 -14.51 10.86
C PRO A 371 0.25 -14.62 10.04
N ASN A 372 -0.56 -13.55 9.97
CA ASN A 372 -1.78 -13.50 9.18
C ASN A 372 -1.61 -12.76 7.85
N ILE A 373 -0.44 -12.11 7.62
CA ILE A 373 -0.23 -11.21 6.49
C ILE A 373 1.06 -11.54 5.74
N LEU A 374 2.21 -11.50 6.43
CA LEU A 374 3.56 -11.79 5.91
C LEU A 374 3.96 -10.89 4.73
N GLY A 375 3.85 -9.59 4.95
CA GLY A 375 4.16 -8.52 4.00
C GLY A 375 3.10 -7.43 3.98
N CYS A 376 3.25 -6.41 3.16
CA CYS A 376 2.27 -5.32 3.12
C CYS A 376 1.38 -5.35 1.88
N TYR A 377 1.93 -5.33 0.71
CA TYR A 377 1.23 -5.41 -0.58
C TYR A 377 2.15 -5.95 -1.66
N SER A 378 1.54 -6.33 -2.80
CA SER A 378 2.26 -6.90 -3.94
C SER A 378 2.93 -5.81 -4.78
N TYR A 379 4.00 -6.19 -5.47
CA TYR A 379 4.68 -5.39 -6.48
C TYR A 379 5.23 -6.29 -7.60
N ASP A 380 5.48 -5.69 -8.77
CA ASP A 380 6.09 -6.40 -9.89
C ASP A 380 7.58 -6.61 -9.66
N ALA A 381 7.96 -7.86 -9.37
CA ALA A 381 9.35 -8.26 -9.19
C ALA A 381 10.07 -8.49 -10.52
N VAL A 382 11.39 -8.35 -10.52
CA VAL A 382 12.22 -8.63 -11.71
C VAL A 382 11.96 -10.03 -12.23
N GLY A 383 11.69 -10.15 -13.52
CA GLY A 383 11.41 -11.43 -14.18
C GLY A 383 9.97 -11.90 -14.15
N ASN A 384 9.03 -11.08 -13.65
CA ASN A 384 7.60 -11.38 -13.74
C ASN A 384 7.18 -11.58 -15.21
N SER A 385 6.35 -12.62 -15.44
CA SER A 385 5.75 -12.84 -16.76
C SER A 385 4.55 -11.90 -16.99
N GLU A 386 4.31 -11.53 -18.23
CA GLU A 386 3.19 -10.66 -18.63
C GLU A 386 1.80 -11.24 -18.24
N ASP A 387 1.68 -12.56 -18.14
CA ASP A 387 0.45 -13.26 -17.80
C ASP A 387 0.27 -13.52 -16.30
N ILE A 388 1.13 -12.97 -15.43
CA ILE A 388 1.17 -13.30 -14.00
C ILE A 388 -0.18 -13.04 -13.31
N TYR A 389 -0.83 -11.92 -13.61
CA TYR A 389 -2.13 -11.57 -13.03
C TYR A 389 -3.25 -12.46 -13.56
N ASP A 390 -3.22 -12.85 -14.85
CA ASP A 390 -4.18 -13.80 -15.43
C ASP A 390 -4.08 -15.15 -14.73
N ARG A 391 -2.87 -15.62 -14.46
CA ARG A 391 -2.64 -16.85 -13.70
C ARG A 391 -3.07 -16.70 -12.23
N LEU A 392 -2.81 -15.56 -11.60
CA LEU A 392 -3.20 -15.33 -10.21
C LEU A 392 -4.72 -15.25 -10.03
N ARG A 393 -5.46 -14.60 -10.94
CA ARG A 393 -6.91 -14.46 -10.84
C ARG A 393 -7.69 -15.68 -11.36
N ALA A 394 -7.07 -16.53 -12.19
CA ALA A 394 -7.74 -17.71 -12.75
C ALA A 394 -8.25 -18.66 -11.65
N SER A 395 -9.46 -19.16 -11.79
CA SER A 395 -10.03 -20.14 -10.88
C SER A 395 -9.37 -21.52 -10.99
N VAL A 396 -9.41 -22.28 -9.90
CA VAL A 396 -8.96 -23.68 -9.86
C VAL A 396 -10.12 -24.52 -9.34
N GLY A 397 -10.83 -25.18 -10.24
CA GLY A 397 -12.05 -25.92 -9.89
C GLY A 397 -13.09 -25.01 -9.22
N ASN A 398 -13.44 -25.29 -7.96
CA ASN A 398 -14.40 -24.50 -7.19
C ASN A 398 -13.72 -23.40 -6.33
N LEU A 399 -12.43 -23.13 -6.55
CA LEU A 399 -11.69 -22.06 -5.87
C LEU A 399 -11.54 -20.84 -6.79
N PHE A 400 -11.92 -19.68 -6.30
CA PHE A 400 -11.81 -18.39 -6.96
C PHE A 400 -10.83 -17.51 -6.16
N PHE A 401 -10.16 -16.59 -6.82
CA PHE A 401 -9.13 -15.79 -6.17
C PHE A 401 -9.47 -14.30 -6.30
N GLY A 402 -9.37 -13.58 -5.19
CA GLY A 402 -9.58 -12.14 -5.06
C GLY A 402 -8.52 -11.52 -4.16
N GLY A 403 -8.57 -10.23 -4.00
CA GLY A 403 -7.59 -9.45 -3.24
C GLY A 403 -6.76 -8.55 -4.15
N GLU A 404 -5.94 -7.67 -3.56
CA GLU A 404 -5.15 -6.67 -4.29
C GLU A 404 -4.15 -7.32 -5.27
N ALA A 405 -3.54 -8.44 -4.87
CA ALA A 405 -2.51 -9.13 -5.65
C ALA A 405 -3.01 -9.78 -6.96
N VAL A 406 -4.32 -9.86 -7.19
CA VAL A 406 -4.90 -10.34 -8.45
C VAL A 406 -5.46 -9.20 -9.32
N SER A 407 -5.35 -7.95 -8.86
CA SER A 407 -5.75 -6.76 -9.62
C SER A 407 -4.66 -6.40 -10.62
N VAL A 408 -5.01 -6.36 -11.91
CA VAL A 408 -4.09 -5.96 -12.97
C VAL A 408 -3.85 -4.45 -12.95
N ASP A 409 -4.94 -3.68 -12.76
CA ASP A 409 -4.91 -2.23 -12.93
C ASP A 409 -4.57 -1.48 -11.63
N HIS A 410 -4.74 -2.10 -10.47
CA HIS A 410 -4.66 -1.42 -9.16
C HIS A 410 -4.10 -2.32 -8.06
N GLN A 411 -3.03 -3.05 -8.36
CA GLN A 411 -2.33 -3.85 -7.35
C GLN A 411 -1.87 -3.00 -6.16
N GLY A 412 -1.71 -3.60 -5.01
CA GLY A 412 -1.25 -2.90 -3.81
C GLY A 412 -2.28 -1.91 -3.22
N SER A 413 -3.50 -1.80 -3.77
CA SER A 413 -4.47 -0.79 -3.34
C SER A 413 -5.78 -1.37 -2.80
N VAL A 414 -6.49 -0.59 -1.94
CA VAL A 414 -7.81 -0.99 -1.39
C VAL A 414 -8.86 -1.07 -2.50
N HIS A 415 -8.85 -0.12 -3.43
CA HIS A 415 -9.81 -0.13 -4.54
C HIS A 415 -9.53 -1.28 -5.52
N GLY A 416 -8.27 -1.67 -5.70
CA GLY A 416 -7.89 -2.89 -6.42
C GLY A 416 -8.40 -4.15 -5.74
N ALA A 417 -8.22 -4.26 -4.42
CA ALA A 417 -8.78 -5.36 -3.63
C ALA A 417 -10.31 -5.44 -3.74
N TYR A 418 -11.00 -4.28 -3.69
CA TYR A 418 -12.45 -4.20 -3.82
C TYR A 418 -12.93 -4.66 -5.21
N SER A 419 -12.32 -4.14 -6.27
CA SER A 419 -12.67 -4.51 -7.66
C SER A 419 -12.38 -5.98 -7.94
N ALA A 420 -11.23 -6.50 -7.48
CA ALA A 420 -10.87 -7.91 -7.61
C ALA A 420 -11.82 -8.83 -6.82
N GLY A 421 -12.30 -8.37 -5.66
CA GLY A 421 -13.32 -9.08 -4.87
C GLY A 421 -14.65 -9.22 -5.61
N ILE A 422 -15.12 -8.14 -6.25
CA ILE A 422 -16.33 -8.16 -7.09
C ILE A 422 -16.14 -9.13 -8.26
N MET A 423 -15.04 -9.02 -8.99
CA MET A 423 -14.74 -9.92 -10.12
C MET A 423 -14.72 -11.39 -9.69
N ALA A 424 -14.09 -11.72 -8.58
CA ALA A 424 -14.04 -13.09 -8.06
C ALA A 424 -15.44 -13.61 -7.68
N ALA A 425 -16.29 -12.74 -7.09
CA ALA A 425 -17.65 -13.08 -6.74
C ALA A 425 -18.52 -13.33 -8.00
N GLU A 426 -18.42 -12.49 -9.03
CA GLU A 426 -19.12 -12.64 -10.30
C GLU A 426 -18.71 -13.95 -11.00
N ASN A 427 -17.42 -14.25 -11.06
CA ASN A 427 -16.91 -15.50 -11.65
C ASN A 427 -17.40 -16.74 -10.87
N CYS A 428 -17.40 -16.66 -9.53
CA CYS A 428 -17.93 -17.70 -8.68
C CYS A 428 -19.44 -17.90 -8.92
N GLN A 429 -20.22 -16.84 -8.99
CA GLN A 429 -21.65 -16.89 -9.28
C GLN A 429 -21.95 -17.53 -10.65
N MET A 430 -21.24 -17.10 -11.70
CA MET A 430 -21.39 -17.68 -13.03
C MET A 430 -21.10 -19.18 -13.05
N HIS A 431 -20.04 -19.59 -12.39
CA HIS A 431 -19.68 -21.02 -12.28
C HIS A 431 -20.76 -21.82 -11.56
N LEU A 432 -21.27 -21.31 -10.45
CA LEU A 432 -22.34 -21.99 -9.70
C LEU A 432 -23.64 -22.06 -10.49
N MET A 433 -24.01 -21.02 -11.23
CA MET A 433 -25.18 -21.04 -12.12
C MET A 433 -25.07 -22.07 -13.23
N GLN A 434 -23.89 -22.20 -13.85
CA GLN A 434 -23.64 -23.22 -14.88
C GLN A 434 -23.73 -24.64 -14.32
N ARG A 435 -23.25 -24.86 -13.09
CA ARG A 435 -23.19 -26.19 -12.46
C ARG A 435 -24.51 -26.64 -11.82
N LEU A 436 -25.20 -25.70 -11.15
CA LEU A 436 -26.38 -26.04 -10.32
C LEU A 436 -27.73 -25.74 -11.02
N GLY A 437 -27.71 -25.16 -12.24
CA GLY A 437 -28.90 -24.66 -12.90
C GLY A 437 -29.25 -23.25 -12.38
N THR A 438 -30.37 -22.68 -12.86
CA THR A 438 -30.82 -21.34 -12.51
C THR A 438 -30.95 -21.16 -11.00
N LEU A 439 -29.91 -20.69 -10.34
CA LEU A 439 -30.03 -19.98 -9.09
C LEU A 439 -30.71 -18.63 -9.40
N GLU A 440 -31.74 -18.26 -8.64
CA GLU A 440 -32.25 -16.89 -8.68
C GLU A 440 -31.04 -15.96 -8.53
N ARG A 441 -30.91 -15.00 -9.43
CA ARG A 441 -29.84 -13.99 -9.36
C ARG A 441 -29.95 -13.36 -7.98
N ILE A 442 -29.03 -13.69 -7.09
CA ILE A 442 -28.79 -12.88 -5.91
C ILE A 442 -28.25 -11.58 -6.50
N PRO A 443 -28.98 -10.46 -6.44
CA PRO A 443 -28.46 -9.21 -6.93
C PRO A 443 -27.20 -8.95 -6.12
N VAL A 444 -26.06 -8.90 -6.79
CA VAL A 444 -24.88 -8.26 -6.20
C VAL A 444 -25.34 -6.82 -6.00
N ALA A 445 -25.66 -6.49 -4.75
CA ALA A 445 -26.29 -5.24 -4.33
C ALA A 445 -25.33 -4.07 -4.48
N CYS A 446 -24.85 -3.77 -5.68
CA CYS A 446 -23.83 -2.76 -5.87
C CYS A 446 -23.96 -1.87 -7.08
N ARG A 447 -24.75 -2.17 -8.10
CA ARG A 447 -24.72 -1.32 -9.31
C ARG A 447 -25.84 -0.32 -9.48
N GLU A 448 -27.05 -0.57 -9.02
CA GLU A 448 -28.20 0.30 -9.34
C GLU A 448 -28.66 1.23 -8.23
N GLU A 449 -28.45 0.92 -6.97
CA GLU A 449 -28.80 1.84 -5.86
C GLU A 449 -27.72 2.88 -5.54
N LEU A 450 -26.57 2.82 -6.20
CA LEU A 450 -25.40 3.69 -5.95
C LEU A 450 -25.40 5.00 -6.75
N VAL A 451 -26.34 5.21 -7.68
CA VAL A 451 -26.28 6.32 -8.64
C VAL A 451 -26.92 7.62 -8.13
N GLU A 452 -27.63 7.64 -7.04
CA GLU A 452 -28.49 8.79 -6.67
C GLU A 452 -28.12 9.61 -5.43
N SER A 453 -26.87 9.82 -5.09
CA SER A 453 -26.61 10.99 -4.22
C SER A 453 -25.40 11.76 -4.71
N MET A 454 -25.64 12.91 -5.31
CA MET A 454 -24.68 13.95 -5.67
C MET A 454 -24.10 14.66 -4.42
N VAL A 455 -23.83 13.94 -3.36
CA VAL A 455 -23.10 14.50 -2.22
C VAL A 455 -21.63 14.54 -2.60
N PRO A 456 -20.96 15.70 -2.64
CA PRO A 456 -19.55 15.78 -2.95
C PRO A 456 -18.72 15.05 -1.88
N LEU A 457 -17.55 14.51 -2.26
CA LEU A 457 -16.58 14.00 -1.31
C LEU A 457 -16.19 15.12 -0.34
N GLN A 458 -16.21 14.84 0.95
CA GLN A 458 -15.72 15.78 1.96
C GLN A 458 -14.20 15.80 1.92
N ILE A 459 -13.65 16.83 1.28
CA ILE A 459 -12.21 17.03 1.15
C ILE A 459 -11.83 18.19 2.05
N SER A 460 -10.95 17.97 3.01
CA SER A 460 -10.38 19.03 3.83
C SER A 460 -8.93 19.33 3.42
N ARG A 461 -8.59 20.60 3.46
CA ARG A 461 -7.22 21.11 3.53
C ARG A 461 -7.22 22.03 4.75
N LEU A 462 -6.78 21.54 5.89
CA LEU A 462 -6.62 22.36 7.09
C LEU A 462 -5.30 23.12 7.05
#